data_f8d826bec9fe671bf60862d5e8cc7472
#
_entry.id   f8d826bec9fe671bf60862d5e8cc7472
#
_cell.length_a   1.000
_cell.length_b   1.000
_cell.length_c   1.000
_cell.angle_alpha   90.00
_cell.angle_beta   90.00
_cell.angle_gamma   90.00
#
_symmetry.space_group_name_H-M   'P 1'
#
loop_
_entity.id
_entity.type
_entity.pdbx_description
1 polymer ?
#
loop_
_entity_poly.entity_id
_entity_poly.type
_entity_poly.pdbx_seq_one_letter_code
_entity_poly.pdbx_strand_id
1 'polypeptide(L)' 'MQSPIEYDIMFPVRMTSALKSEGQAAAKLLGMNFSQFVRQSIRRNIAFTLELERAVSERMIQDAKATQ' A
#
# COMPACT_ATOMS: atom_id res chain seq x y z
N MET A 1 14.45 23.32 7.85
CA MET A 1 13.90 22.91 7.63
C MET A 1 12.94 22.37 7.38
N GLN A 2 12.40 22.35 7.44
CA GLN A 2 11.39 21.94 7.17
C GLN A 2 10.85 20.86 7.26
N SER A 3 9.97 20.80 8.05
CA SER A 3 9.38 19.54 7.86
C SER A 3 8.68 19.55 6.54
N PRO A 4 9.22 18.88 5.60
CA PRO A 4 8.64 18.91 4.28
C PRO A 4 7.36 18.09 4.16
N ILE A 5 7.07 17.24 5.14
CA ILE A 5 5.89 16.39 5.07
C ILE A 5 4.86 16.87 6.08
N GLU A 6 3.76 17.34 5.59
CA GLU A 6 2.64 17.70 6.41
C GLU A 6 1.58 16.64 6.29
N TYR A 7 1.05 16.22 7.42
CA TYR A 7 0.00 15.22 7.43
C TYR A 7 -1.34 15.95 7.52
N ASP A 8 -2.01 16.06 6.41
CA ASP A 8 -3.26 16.78 6.30
C ASP A 8 -4.42 16.07 6.96
N ILE A 9 -4.33 14.76 7.03
CA ILE A 9 -5.47 13.97 7.48
C ILE A 9 -5.02 12.94 8.50
N MET A 10 -5.78 12.85 9.57
CA MET A 10 -5.63 11.76 10.52
C MET A 10 -6.70 10.72 10.20
N PHE A 11 -6.28 9.52 9.88
CA PHE A 11 -7.19 8.46 9.49
C PHE A 11 -7.06 7.30 10.45
N PRO A 12 -7.98 7.18 11.42
CA PRO A 12 -7.92 6.08 12.37
C PRO A 12 -8.34 4.76 11.70
N VAL A 13 -7.56 3.72 11.93
CA VAL A 13 -7.82 2.41 11.36
C VAL A 13 -8.03 1.43 12.49
N ARG A 14 -9.11 0.66 12.39
CA ARG A 14 -9.38 -0.39 13.36
C ARG A 14 -8.72 -1.68 12.92
N MET A 15 -8.11 -2.35 13.86
CA MET A 15 -7.47 -3.63 13.58
C MET A 15 -7.42 -4.46 14.85
N THR A 16 -7.23 -5.75 14.70
CA THR A 16 -7.11 -6.63 15.86
C THR A 16 -5.77 -6.37 16.54
N SER A 17 -5.70 -6.69 17.83
CA SER A 17 -4.43 -6.54 18.53
C SER A 17 -3.37 -7.48 17.95
N ALA A 18 -3.77 -8.64 17.45
CA ALA A 18 -2.84 -9.56 16.82
C ALA A 18 -2.23 -8.94 15.57
N LEU A 19 -3.06 -8.33 14.71
CA LEU A 19 -2.54 -7.68 13.50
C LEU A 19 -1.62 -6.53 13.85
N LYS A 20 -1.99 -5.74 14.84
CA LYS A 20 -1.16 -4.62 15.26
C LYS A 20 0.19 -5.09 15.78
N SER A 21 0.20 -6.16 16.58
CA SER A 21 1.45 -6.71 17.10
C SER A 21 2.34 -7.23 15.99
N GLU A 22 1.77 -7.92 15.03
CA GLU A 22 2.52 -8.43 13.90
C GLU A 22 3.09 -7.30 13.05
N GLY A 23 2.28 -6.25 12.84
CA GLY A 23 2.73 -5.09 12.10
C GLY A 23 3.85 -4.36 12.79
N GLN A 24 3.75 -4.22 14.11
CA GLN A 24 4.80 -3.56 14.88
C GLN A 24 6.10 -4.36 14.84
N ALA A 25 6.00 -5.68 14.91
CA ALA A 25 7.18 -6.54 14.83
C ALA A 25 7.84 -6.42 13.45
N ALA A 26 7.04 -6.41 12.40
CA ALA A 26 7.55 -6.27 11.05
C ALA A 26 8.21 -4.90 10.85
N ALA A 27 7.59 -3.85 11.36
CA ALA A 27 8.16 -2.51 11.29
C ALA A 27 9.52 -2.45 11.96
N LYS A 28 9.62 -3.08 13.11
CA LYS A 28 10.86 -3.10 13.87
C LYS A 28 11.98 -3.78 13.08
N LEU A 29 11.65 -4.87 12.40
CA LEU A 29 12.63 -5.55 11.56
C LEU A 29 13.14 -4.68 10.43
N LEU A 30 12.32 -3.75 9.96
CA LEU A 30 12.68 -2.83 8.89
C LEU A 30 13.28 -1.53 9.40
N GLY A 31 13.40 -1.38 10.71
CA GLY A 31 13.93 -0.16 11.29
C GLY A 31 12.98 1.02 11.20
N MET A 32 11.69 0.76 11.15
CA MET A 32 10.66 1.79 11.04
C MET A 32 9.79 1.84 12.27
N ASN A 33 9.20 3.02 12.55
CA ASN A 33 8.13 3.04 13.52
C ASN A 33 6.85 2.55 12.83
N PHE A 34 5.82 2.27 13.63
CA PHE A 34 4.62 1.66 13.10
C PHE A 34 3.90 2.56 12.09
N SER A 35 3.87 3.86 12.35
CA SER A 35 3.21 4.80 11.44
C SER A 35 3.90 4.84 10.08
N GLN A 36 5.22 4.83 10.06
CA GLN A 36 5.98 4.77 8.82
C GLN A 36 5.71 3.47 8.08
N PHE A 37 5.67 2.37 8.83
CA PHE A 37 5.39 1.07 8.25
C PHE A 37 4.01 1.04 7.59
N VAL A 38 3.00 1.58 8.27
CA VAL A 38 1.64 1.62 7.73
C VAL A 38 1.59 2.47 6.47
N ARG A 39 2.18 3.66 6.50
CA ARG A 39 2.17 4.53 5.33
C ARG A 39 2.87 3.90 4.14
N GLN A 40 3.99 3.25 4.39
CA GLN A 40 4.72 2.58 3.33
C GLN A 40 3.94 1.39 2.78
N SER A 41 3.25 0.66 3.66
CA SER A 41 2.42 -0.46 3.24
C SER A 41 1.30 0.01 2.33
N ILE A 42 0.69 1.15 2.66
CA ILE A 42 -0.37 1.71 1.83
C ILE A 42 0.18 2.08 0.46
N ARG A 43 1.34 2.73 0.41
CA ARG A 43 1.96 3.11 -0.87
C ARG A 43 2.25 1.89 -1.73
N ARG A 44 2.80 0.84 -1.12
CA ARG A 44 3.11 -0.39 -1.83
C ARG A 44 1.85 -1.05 -2.37
N ASN A 45 0.81 -1.05 -1.55
CA ASN A 45 -0.45 -1.68 -1.95
C ASN A 45 -1.12 -0.90 -3.08
N ILE A 46 -1.04 0.42 -3.04
CA ILE A 46 -1.55 1.24 -4.12
C ILE A 46 -0.79 0.94 -5.41
N ALA A 47 0.53 0.93 -5.35
CA ALA A 47 1.34 0.66 -6.53
C ALA A 47 1.06 -0.72 -7.09
N PHE A 48 0.96 -1.72 -6.22
CA PHE A 48 0.67 -3.09 -6.62
C PHE A 48 -0.69 -3.18 -7.29
N THR A 49 -1.69 -2.54 -6.71
CA THR A 49 -3.06 -2.60 -7.22
C THR A 49 -3.16 -1.94 -8.59
N LEU A 50 -2.53 -0.79 -8.75
CA LEU A 50 -2.55 -0.09 -10.04
C LEU A 50 -1.82 -0.90 -11.11
N GLU A 51 -0.72 -1.52 -10.76
CA GLU A 51 0.02 -2.37 -11.67
C GLU A 51 -0.81 -3.56 -12.10
N LEU A 52 -1.48 -4.19 -11.15
CA LEU A 52 -2.33 -5.35 -11.43
C LEU A 52 -3.49 -4.95 -12.34
N GLU A 53 -4.11 -3.82 -12.08
CA GLU A 53 -5.21 -3.36 -12.89
C GLU A 53 -4.77 -3.06 -14.32
N ARG A 54 -3.60 -2.48 -14.46
CA ARG A 54 -3.04 -2.22 -15.79
C ARG A 54 -2.82 -3.52 -16.55
N ALA A 55 -2.25 -4.51 -15.88
CA ALA A 55 -2.01 -5.81 -16.51
C ALA A 55 -3.30 -6.48 -16.97
N VAL A 56 -4.34 -6.39 -16.13
CA VAL A 56 -5.64 -6.96 -16.47
C VAL A 56 -6.25 -6.22 -17.66
N SER A 57 -6.17 -4.90 -17.67
CA SER A 57 -6.71 -4.10 -18.77
C SER A 57 -6.00 -4.42 -20.08
N GLU A 58 -4.68 -4.54 -20.04
CA GLU A 58 -3.92 -4.88 -21.24
C GLU A 58 -4.30 -6.27 -21.77
N ARG A 59 -4.48 -7.22 -20.86
CA ARG A 59 -4.89 -8.57 -21.25
C ARG A 59 -6.27 -8.55 -21.89
N MET A 60 -7.19 -7.78 -21.35
CA MET A 60 -8.54 -7.68 -21.91
C MET A 60 -8.51 -7.07 -23.30
N ILE A 61 -7.67 -6.07 -23.51
CA ILE A 61 -7.53 -5.44 -24.83
C ILE A 61 -6.96 -6.45 -25.82
N GLN A 62 -5.97 -7.22 -25.44
CA GLN A 62 -5.37 -8.23 -26.30
C GLN A 62 -6.35 -9.33 -26.64
N ASP A 63 -7.15 -9.76 -25.68
CA ASP A 63 -8.16 -10.78 -25.93
C ASP A 63 -9.21 -10.26 -26.92
N ALA A 64 -9.60 -9.02 -26.78
CA ALA A 64 -10.57 -8.41 -27.69
C ALA A 64 -10.01 -8.36 -29.10
N LYS A 65 -8.73 -8.05 -29.25
CA LYS A 65 -8.09 -8.02 -30.55
C LYS A 65 -7.97 -9.43 -31.15
N ALA A 66 -7.71 -10.40 -30.29
CA ALA A 66 -7.53 -11.78 -30.75
C ALA A 66 -8.83 -12.38 -31.29
N THR A 67 -9.97 -11.91 -30.80
CA THR A 67 -11.26 -12.43 -31.23
C THR A 67 -11.76 -11.79 -32.53
N GLN A 68 -11.05 -10.81 -32.99
CA GLN A 68 -11.39 -10.19 -34.27
C GLN A 68 -10.60 -10.86 -35.39
#